data_f8a5dfef09308f7d23b682243e7c81fb
#
_entry.id   f8a5dfef09308f7d23b682243e7c81fb
#
_cell.length_a   1.000
_cell.length_b   1.000
_cell.length_c   1.000
_cell.angle_alpha   90.00
_cell.angle_beta   90.00
_cell.angle_gamma   90.00
#
_symmetry.space_group_name_H-M   'P 1'
#
loop_
_entity.id
_entity.type
_entity.pdbx_description
1 polymer ?
#
loop_
_entity_poly.entity_id
_entity_poly.type
_entity_poly.pdbx_seq_one_letter_code
_entity_poly.pdbx_strand_id
1 'polypeptide(L)'
;MHDLKGIGQGITAQPDAALTELPQAQRMAVQALQDAGIRSGDTVVLTGHSLGGIDAAGLAANRAFRERYDVAAVTTFGSPVGDFEIPEGTSVMAVEHVDDVVPTLDGVPNPDADHRSTVRVNTPYQDALTLKQGFRGIGAHEMYVYTVGAQGITDSRHPVVVAHEERLADAVPHGPGTRTETYVYQGREEH
;
A
#
# COMPACT_ATOMS: atom_id res chain seq x y z
N MET A 1 23.36 2.36 4.29
CA MET A 1 23.21 2.53 2.82
C MET A 1 22.20 1.49 2.42
N HIS A 2 20.90 1.86 2.37
CA HIS A 2 19.86 0.92 1.98
C HIS A 2 20.04 0.60 0.49
N ASP A 3 20.11 -0.69 0.20
CA ASP A 3 20.38 -1.19 -1.14
C ASP A 3 19.19 -0.89 -2.06
N LEU A 4 19.41 0.02 -3.01
CA LEU A 4 18.44 0.35 -4.07
C LEU A 4 18.13 -0.84 -5.01
N LYS A 5 18.85 -1.98 -4.89
CA LYS A 5 18.58 -3.19 -5.67
C LYS A 5 17.24 -3.84 -5.33
N GLY A 6 16.73 -3.67 -4.11
CA GLY A 6 15.40 -4.17 -3.71
C GLY A 6 14.25 -3.46 -4.40
N ILE A 7 14.42 -2.18 -4.77
CA ILE A 7 13.39 -1.38 -5.42
C ILE A 7 13.09 -1.89 -6.83
N GLY A 8 14.11 -2.35 -7.57
CA GLY A 8 13.94 -2.81 -8.96
C GLY A 8 13.21 -4.14 -9.11
N GLN A 9 13.18 -5.00 -8.08
CA GLN A 9 12.47 -6.28 -8.14
C GLN A 9 11.00 -6.18 -7.70
N GLY A 10 10.65 -5.16 -6.91
CA GLY A 10 9.29 -4.95 -6.43
C GLY A 10 8.40 -4.15 -7.39
N ILE A 11 8.99 -3.43 -8.35
CA ILE A 11 8.26 -2.51 -9.24
C ILE A 11 7.55 -3.24 -10.40
N THR A 12 7.92 -4.48 -10.71
CA THR A 12 7.26 -5.24 -11.78
C THR A 12 6.14 -6.10 -11.22
N ALA A 13 4.93 -5.86 -11.69
CA ALA A 13 3.79 -6.72 -11.40
C ALA A 13 4.07 -8.16 -11.89
N GLN A 14 3.79 -9.13 -11.03
CA GLN A 14 3.86 -10.55 -11.36
C GLN A 14 2.46 -11.19 -11.19
N PRO A 15 1.49 -10.85 -12.06
CA PRO A 15 0.09 -11.19 -11.84
C PRO A 15 -0.20 -12.68 -11.83
N ASP A 16 0.61 -13.48 -12.51
CA ASP A 16 0.42 -14.92 -12.64
C ASP A 16 1.41 -15.76 -11.81
N ALA A 17 2.29 -15.12 -11.03
CA ALA A 17 3.23 -15.85 -10.20
C ALA A 17 2.52 -16.66 -9.10
N ALA A 18 2.97 -17.89 -8.86
CA ALA A 18 2.53 -18.66 -7.70
C ALA A 18 2.95 -17.97 -6.40
N LEU A 19 2.21 -18.17 -5.30
CA LEU A 19 2.51 -17.51 -4.01
C LEU A 19 3.94 -17.80 -3.49
N THR A 20 4.52 -18.94 -3.88
CA THR A 20 5.90 -19.32 -3.55
C THR A 20 6.96 -18.61 -4.39
N GLU A 21 6.57 -18.03 -5.52
CA GLU A 21 7.45 -17.34 -6.47
C GLU A 21 7.43 -15.82 -6.32
N LEU A 22 6.56 -15.31 -5.45
CA LEU A 22 6.47 -13.89 -5.14
C LEU A 22 7.80 -13.33 -4.58
N PRO A 23 8.02 -12.01 -4.68
CA PRO A 23 9.10 -11.34 -3.96
C PRO A 23 9.11 -11.70 -2.48
N GLN A 24 10.29 -11.69 -1.85
CA GLN A 24 10.45 -12.15 -0.46
C GLN A 24 9.51 -11.45 0.51
N ALA A 25 9.38 -10.12 0.44
CA ALA A 25 8.50 -9.36 1.32
C ALA A 25 7.03 -9.76 1.17
N GLN A 26 6.57 -10.02 -0.06
CA GLN A 26 5.21 -10.50 -0.33
C GLN A 26 5.00 -11.92 0.20
N ARG A 27 5.98 -12.83 0.03
CA ARG A 27 5.91 -14.17 0.65
C ARG A 27 5.81 -14.11 2.16
N MET A 28 6.58 -13.21 2.78
CA MET A 28 6.52 -12.97 4.23
C MET A 28 5.15 -12.46 4.67
N ALA A 29 4.54 -11.56 3.92
CA ALA A 29 3.18 -11.09 4.20
C ALA A 29 2.16 -12.24 4.09
N VAL A 30 2.27 -13.10 3.07
CA VAL A 30 1.42 -14.29 2.93
C VAL A 30 1.60 -15.24 4.13
N GLN A 31 2.84 -15.48 4.55
CA GLN A 31 3.13 -16.33 5.71
C GLN A 31 2.56 -15.71 7.00
N ALA A 32 2.71 -14.39 7.18
CA ALA A 32 2.17 -13.67 8.33
C ALA A 32 0.63 -13.79 8.43
N LEU A 33 -0.08 -13.68 7.31
CA LEU A 33 -1.53 -13.92 7.27
C LEU A 33 -1.88 -15.34 7.70
N GLN A 34 -1.13 -16.34 7.23
CA GLN A 34 -1.36 -17.74 7.60
C GLN A 34 -1.08 -17.99 9.08
N ASP A 35 0.02 -17.46 9.61
CA ASP A 35 0.40 -17.57 11.02
C ASP A 35 -0.60 -16.86 11.94
N ALA A 36 -1.21 -15.77 11.47
CA ALA A 36 -2.31 -15.09 12.15
C ALA A 36 -3.65 -15.86 12.07
N GLY A 37 -3.68 -16.98 11.36
CA GLY A 37 -4.87 -17.81 11.24
C GLY A 37 -5.88 -17.38 10.17
N ILE A 38 -5.47 -16.45 9.26
CA ILE A 38 -6.28 -16.03 8.12
C ILE A 38 -6.39 -17.17 7.12
N ARG A 39 -7.61 -17.50 6.72
CA ARG A 39 -7.94 -18.66 5.89
C ARG A 39 -8.28 -18.26 4.46
N SER A 40 -8.31 -19.25 3.59
CA SER A 40 -8.81 -19.04 2.22
C SER A 40 -10.27 -18.58 2.25
N GLY A 41 -10.55 -17.51 1.48
CA GLY A 41 -11.84 -16.85 1.42
C GLY A 41 -12.06 -15.76 2.46
N ASP A 42 -11.15 -15.61 3.43
CA ASP A 42 -11.25 -14.49 4.37
C ASP A 42 -10.96 -13.17 3.66
N THR A 43 -11.68 -12.12 4.06
CA THR A 43 -11.49 -10.77 3.53
C THR A 43 -10.23 -10.15 4.12
N VAL A 44 -9.42 -9.52 3.28
CA VAL A 44 -8.20 -8.82 3.66
C VAL A 44 -8.19 -7.39 3.12
N VAL A 45 -7.57 -6.50 3.88
CA VAL A 45 -7.24 -5.15 3.48
C VAL A 45 -5.72 -5.02 3.52
N LEU A 46 -5.14 -4.44 2.48
CA LEU A 46 -3.71 -4.25 2.37
C LEU A 46 -3.37 -2.77 2.48
N THR A 47 -2.37 -2.45 3.28
CA THR A 47 -1.87 -1.07 3.37
C THR A 47 -0.36 -1.07 3.44
N GLY A 48 0.26 -0.06 2.83
CA GLY A 48 1.70 0.05 2.83
C GLY A 48 2.22 1.43 2.48
N HIS A 49 3.40 1.75 3.01
CA HIS A 49 4.14 2.97 2.70
C HIS A 49 5.40 2.62 1.90
N SER A 50 5.72 3.43 0.91
CA SER A 50 6.93 3.26 0.10
C SER A 50 7.00 1.84 -0.51
N LEU A 51 8.06 1.09 -0.28
CA LEU A 51 8.21 -0.30 -0.73
C LEU A 51 7.08 -1.21 -0.23
N GLY A 52 6.58 -0.99 0.99
CA GLY A 52 5.44 -1.76 1.51
C GLY A 52 4.14 -1.53 0.74
N GLY A 53 3.96 -0.35 0.12
CA GLY A 53 2.83 -0.10 -0.78
C GLY A 53 2.98 -0.80 -2.13
N ILE A 54 4.21 -0.93 -2.64
CA ILE A 54 4.51 -1.75 -3.82
C ILE A 54 4.14 -3.22 -3.54
N ASP A 55 4.53 -3.74 -2.38
CA ASP A 55 4.20 -5.10 -1.99
C ASP A 55 2.69 -5.31 -1.83
N ALA A 56 1.98 -4.36 -1.22
CA ALA A 56 0.53 -4.40 -1.09
C ALA A 56 -0.19 -4.40 -2.46
N ALA A 57 0.24 -3.52 -3.37
CA ALA A 57 -0.29 -3.45 -4.73
C ALA A 57 0.04 -4.72 -5.53
N GLY A 58 1.27 -5.25 -5.38
CA GLY A 58 1.71 -6.49 -6.01
C GLY A 58 0.90 -7.70 -5.58
N LEU A 59 0.61 -7.84 -4.28
CA LEU A 59 -0.28 -8.88 -3.77
C LEU A 59 -1.70 -8.74 -4.31
N ALA A 60 -2.25 -7.52 -4.33
CA ALA A 60 -3.59 -7.27 -4.86
C ALA A 60 -3.67 -7.52 -6.38
N ALA A 61 -2.60 -7.29 -7.13
CA ALA A 61 -2.53 -7.61 -8.55
C ALA A 61 -2.31 -9.11 -8.81
N ASN A 62 -1.79 -9.87 -7.84
CA ASN A 62 -1.47 -11.28 -8.03
C ASN A 62 -2.72 -12.16 -8.00
N ARG A 63 -2.92 -12.94 -9.07
CA ARG A 63 -4.11 -13.80 -9.22
C ARG A 63 -4.19 -14.88 -8.15
N ALA A 64 -3.09 -15.58 -7.85
CA ALA A 64 -3.09 -16.65 -6.86
C ALA A 64 -3.38 -16.14 -5.44
N PHE A 65 -2.97 -14.89 -5.14
CA PHE A 65 -3.31 -14.25 -3.88
C PHE A 65 -4.81 -13.94 -3.79
N ARG A 66 -5.41 -13.37 -4.84
CA ARG A 66 -6.86 -13.09 -4.91
C ARG A 66 -7.74 -14.34 -4.97
N GLU A 67 -7.25 -15.43 -5.57
CA GLU A 67 -7.94 -16.73 -5.52
C GLU A 67 -7.99 -17.30 -4.10
N ARG A 68 -7.01 -16.93 -3.28
CA ARG A 68 -6.92 -17.39 -1.89
C ARG A 68 -7.64 -16.47 -0.91
N TYR A 69 -7.57 -15.15 -1.09
CA TYR A 69 -8.13 -14.15 -0.18
C TYR A 69 -9.04 -13.17 -0.92
N ASP A 70 -10.10 -12.72 -0.26
CA ASP A 70 -10.93 -11.63 -0.76
C ASP A 70 -10.27 -10.28 -0.46
N VAL A 71 -9.58 -9.70 -1.44
CA VAL A 71 -8.89 -8.41 -1.28
C VAL A 71 -9.89 -7.27 -1.46
N ALA A 72 -10.46 -6.79 -0.38
CA ALA A 72 -11.49 -5.75 -0.40
C ALA A 72 -10.93 -4.37 -0.75
N ALA A 73 -9.77 -4.00 -0.19
CA ALA A 73 -9.20 -2.69 -0.41
C ALA A 73 -7.66 -2.69 -0.31
N VAL A 74 -7.05 -1.72 -1.00
CA VAL A 74 -5.63 -1.39 -0.92
C VAL A 74 -5.47 0.10 -0.69
N THR A 75 -4.70 0.49 0.34
CA THR A 75 -4.29 1.88 0.55
C THR A 75 -2.78 1.97 0.51
N THR A 76 -2.23 2.80 -0.38
CA THR A 76 -0.78 3.01 -0.46
C THR A 76 -0.41 4.44 -0.14
N PHE A 77 0.75 4.62 0.48
CA PHE A 77 1.26 5.93 0.86
C PHE A 77 2.65 6.12 0.24
N GLY A 78 2.81 7.11 -0.62
CA GLY A 78 4.10 7.44 -1.22
C GLY A 78 4.73 6.32 -2.04
N SER A 79 3.93 5.53 -2.75
CA SER A 79 4.41 4.33 -3.44
C SER A 79 4.19 4.42 -4.95
N PRO A 80 5.17 4.03 -5.78
CA PRO A 80 5.00 3.91 -7.22
C PRO A 80 4.18 2.65 -7.53
N VAL A 81 2.90 2.82 -7.86
CA VAL A 81 1.94 1.72 -8.03
C VAL A 81 1.11 1.85 -9.32
N GLY A 82 1.57 2.69 -10.26
CA GLY A 82 0.90 2.92 -11.53
C GLY A 82 0.82 1.67 -12.42
N ASP A 83 1.85 0.83 -12.41
CA ASP A 83 1.98 -0.36 -13.27
C ASP A 83 1.16 -1.58 -12.80
N PHE A 84 0.58 -1.54 -11.59
CA PHE A 84 -0.13 -2.71 -11.07
C PHE A 84 -1.57 -2.76 -11.57
N GLU A 85 -1.92 -3.83 -12.30
CA GLU A 85 -3.29 -4.11 -12.73
C GLU A 85 -4.09 -4.76 -11.61
N ILE A 86 -4.80 -3.94 -10.83
CA ILE A 86 -5.67 -4.40 -9.74
C ILE A 86 -7.11 -4.41 -10.24
N PRO A 87 -7.85 -5.53 -10.13
CA PRO A 87 -9.19 -5.65 -10.69
C PRO A 87 -10.26 -4.81 -9.95
N GLU A 88 -11.37 -4.54 -10.63
CA GLU A 88 -12.47 -3.68 -10.17
C GLU A 88 -13.10 -4.12 -8.83
N GLY A 89 -12.98 -5.39 -8.44
CA GLY A 89 -13.49 -5.88 -7.15
C GLY A 89 -12.75 -5.33 -5.93
N THR A 90 -11.54 -4.79 -6.12
CA THR A 90 -10.69 -4.24 -5.07
C THR A 90 -10.68 -2.71 -5.14
N SER A 91 -11.05 -2.04 -4.05
CA SER A 91 -10.95 -0.57 -3.97
C SER A 91 -9.51 -0.15 -3.73
N VAL A 92 -8.97 0.77 -4.55
CA VAL A 92 -7.58 1.24 -4.44
C VAL A 92 -7.53 2.73 -4.19
N MET A 93 -6.83 3.15 -3.15
CA MET A 93 -6.52 4.54 -2.89
C MET A 93 -5.00 4.73 -2.75
N ALA A 94 -4.41 5.43 -3.70
CA ALA A 94 -3.02 5.87 -3.62
C ALA A 94 -2.97 7.27 -3.00
N VAL A 95 -2.29 7.40 -1.86
CA VAL A 95 -2.08 8.69 -1.19
C VAL A 95 -0.68 9.18 -1.53
N GLU A 96 -0.60 10.37 -2.13
CA GLU A 96 0.64 10.98 -2.57
C GLU A 96 0.81 12.37 -1.97
N HIS A 97 1.99 12.69 -1.49
CA HIS A 97 2.30 14.07 -1.12
C HIS A 97 2.73 14.84 -2.37
N VAL A 98 2.28 16.10 -2.49
CA VAL A 98 2.53 16.93 -3.69
C VAL A 98 4.01 17.14 -4.01
N ASP A 99 4.88 17.07 -2.99
CA ASP A 99 6.34 17.23 -3.15
C ASP A 99 7.10 15.90 -3.08
N ASP A 100 6.43 14.76 -2.87
CA ASP A 100 7.09 13.45 -2.84
C ASP A 100 7.36 12.96 -4.27
N VAL A 101 8.62 12.69 -4.56
CA VAL A 101 9.05 12.19 -5.87
C VAL A 101 8.96 10.66 -5.99
N VAL A 102 8.88 9.95 -4.86
CA VAL A 102 8.93 8.48 -4.85
C VAL A 102 7.76 7.84 -5.61
N PRO A 103 6.50 8.30 -5.49
CA PRO A 103 5.39 7.75 -6.28
C PRO A 103 5.58 7.81 -7.80
N THR A 104 6.47 8.67 -8.29
CA THR A 104 6.71 8.85 -9.73
C THR A 104 7.86 8.01 -10.28
N LEU A 105 8.50 7.17 -9.44
CA LEU A 105 9.71 6.45 -9.84
C LEU A 105 9.47 5.28 -10.82
N ASP A 106 8.24 4.79 -10.93
CA ASP A 106 7.85 3.83 -11.97
C ASP A 106 7.63 4.50 -13.34
N GLY A 107 7.53 5.83 -13.39
CA GLY A 107 7.30 6.58 -14.62
C GLY A 107 5.89 6.44 -15.19
N VAL A 108 4.99 5.79 -14.47
CA VAL A 108 3.60 5.53 -14.86
C VAL A 108 2.64 6.23 -13.91
N PRO A 109 1.74 7.10 -14.40
CA PRO A 109 0.73 7.71 -13.54
C PRO A 109 -0.24 6.64 -13.05
N ASN A 110 -0.70 6.79 -11.81
CA ASN A 110 -1.75 5.91 -11.29
C ASN A 110 -2.99 5.98 -12.19
N PRO A 111 -3.59 4.83 -12.54
CA PRO A 111 -4.82 4.79 -13.31
C PRO A 111 -5.96 5.52 -12.56
N ASP A 112 -6.76 6.26 -13.31
CA ASP A 112 -8.01 6.88 -12.84
C ASP A 112 -9.17 5.99 -13.31
N ALA A 113 -9.84 5.32 -12.36
CA ALA A 113 -10.95 4.41 -12.62
C ALA A 113 -11.91 4.43 -11.42
N ASP A 114 -13.12 3.94 -11.59
CA ASP A 114 -14.17 3.96 -10.55
C ASP A 114 -13.71 3.28 -9.23
N HIS A 115 -12.85 2.26 -9.32
CA HIS A 115 -12.32 1.53 -8.18
C HIS A 115 -10.91 1.99 -7.75
N ARG A 116 -10.30 2.95 -8.47
CA ARG A 116 -8.93 3.44 -8.22
C ARG A 116 -8.91 4.96 -8.17
N SER A 117 -8.28 5.49 -7.15
CA SER A 117 -8.14 6.92 -6.97
C SER A 117 -6.77 7.32 -6.43
N THR A 118 -6.33 8.51 -6.82
CA THR A 118 -5.15 9.14 -6.23
C THR A 118 -5.58 10.35 -5.41
N VAL A 119 -5.26 10.32 -4.12
CA VAL A 119 -5.51 11.44 -3.20
C VAL A 119 -4.19 12.16 -2.96
N ARG A 120 -4.13 13.45 -3.29
CA ARG A 120 -2.94 14.27 -3.06
C ARG A 120 -3.07 15.06 -1.77
N VAL A 121 -2.09 14.89 -0.88
CA VAL A 121 -1.99 15.62 0.38
C VAL A 121 -0.87 16.65 0.30
N ASN A 122 -1.04 17.76 1.03
CA ASN A 122 -0.05 18.83 1.15
C ASN A 122 0.19 19.13 2.63
N THR A 123 0.83 18.19 3.31
CA THR A 123 1.14 18.28 4.73
C THR A 123 2.47 19.00 4.92
N PRO A 124 2.58 19.99 5.83
CA PRO A 124 3.87 20.59 6.13
C PRO A 124 4.91 19.58 6.59
N TYR A 125 6.11 19.64 6.06
CA TYR A 125 7.21 18.77 6.43
C TYR A 125 8.52 19.55 6.58
N GLN A 126 9.52 18.93 7.23
CA GLN A 126 10.84 19.52 7.38
C GLN A 126 11.84 18.81 6.45
N ASP A 127 12.39 19.54 5.52
CA ASP A 127 13.34 19.04 4.52
C ASP A 127 14.80 19.27 4.93
N ALA A 128 15.08 19.21 6.24
CA ALA A 128 16.36 19.59 6.82
C ALA A 128 17.56 18.77 6.32
N LEU A 129 17.35 17.54 5.87
CA LEU A 129 18.40 16.67 5.33
C LEU A 129 18.66 16.88 3.83
N THR A 130 17.66 17.31 3.09
CA THR A 130 17.71 17.39 1.62
C THR A 130 18.37 18.66 1.11
N LEU A 131 18.36 19.73 1.87
CA LEU A 131 19.08 20.98 1.51
C LEU A 131 20.61 20.76 1.40
N LYS A 132 21.17 19.79 2.16
CA LYS A 132 22.59 19.44 2.11
C LYS A 132 22.97 18.46 1.00
N GLN A 133 22.01 17.69 0.47
CA GLN A 133 22.27 16.62 -0.51
C GLN A 133 21.68 16.89 -1.91
N GLY A 134 21.04 18.03 -2.12
CA GLY A 134 20.49 18.43 -3.44
C GLY A 134 19.21 17.70 -3.86
N PHE A 135 18.65 16.82 -3.01
CA PHE A 135 17.38 16.17 -3.25
C PHE A 135 16.26 16.91 -2.52
N ARG A 136 15.33 17.50 -3.25
CA ARG A 136 14.10 18.04 -2.68
C ARG A 136 13.05 16.93 -2.61
N GLY A 137 12.22 16.95 -1.57
CA GLY A 137 11.05 16.07 -1.47
C GLY A 137 11.24 14.75 -0.72
N ILE A 138 12.47 14.37 -0.30
CA ILE A 138 12.66 13.17 0.53
C ILE A 138 12.01 13.35 1.90
N GLY A 139 12.02 14.57 2.46
CA GLY A 139 11.30 14.86 3.70
C GLY A 139 9.78 14.69 3.58
N ALA A 140 9.22 14.93 2.38
CA ALA A 140 7.82 14.69 2.08
C ALA A 140 7.46 13.19 2.05
N HIS A 141 8.46 12.33 1.85
CA HIS A 141 8.31 10.87 1.81
C HIS A 141 8.26 10.21 3.19
N GLU A 142 8.54 10.95 4.24
CA GLU A 142 8.55 10.40 5.58
C GLU A 142 7.16 9.93 6.05
N MET A 143 7.09 8.76 6.69
CA MET A 143 5.82 8.16 7.14
C MET A 143 4.99 9.11 8.01
N TYR A 144 5.63 9.93 8.86
CA TYR A 144 4.90 10.87 9.72
C TYR A 144 4.11 11.92 8.91
N VAL A 145 4.63 12.34 7.75
CA VAL A 145 3.97 13.30 6.85
C VAL A 145 2.66 12.70 6.32
N TYR A 146 2.71 11.46 5.91
CA TYR A 146 1.54 10.71 5.47
C TYR A 146 0.55 10.44 6.61
N THR A 147 1.04 10.15 7.81
CA THR A 147 0.19 9.95 8.99
C THR A 147 -0.62 11.21 9.32
N VAL A 148 0.01 12.39 9.26
CA VAL A 148 -0.70 13.66 9.45
C VAL A 148 -1.65 13.94 8.29
N GLY A 149 -1.24 13.68 7.05
CA GLY A 149 -2.08 13.81 5.86
C GLY A 149 -3.32 12.92 5.89
N ALA A 150 -3.17 11.69 6.38
CA ALA A 150 -4.27 10.74 6.52
C ALA A 150 -5.39 11.23 7.44
N GLN A 151 -5.08 12.01 8.48
CA GLN A 151 -6.11 12.62 9.34
C GLN A 151 -7.05 13.55 8.54
N GLY A 152 -6.48 14.32 7.61
CA GLY A 152 -7.28 15.17 6.71
C GLY A 152 -8.11 14.39 5.70
N ILE A 153 -7.67 13.18 5.33
CA ILE A 153 -8.42 12.28 4.43
C ILE A 153 -9.66 11.76 5.15
N THR A 154 -9.53 11.31 6.39
CA THR A 154 -10.65 10.80 7.22
C THR A 154 -11.78 11.82 7.38
N ASP A 155 -11.47 13.11 7.39
CA ASP A 155 -12.46 14.19 7.46
C ASP A 155 -13.02 14.58 6.06
N SER A 156 -12.53 13.99 5.00
CA SER A 156 -12.92 14.30 3.63
C SER A 156 -14.34 13.82 3.34
N ARG A 157 -15.10 14.66 2.64
CA ARG A 157 -16.42 14.32 2.09
C ARG A 157 -16.39 14.08 0.59
N HIS A 158 -15.20 13.96 0.02
CA HIS A 158 -15.08 13.68 -1.41
C HIS A 158 -15.62 12.27 -1.70
N PRO A 159 -16.52 12.09 -2.68
CA PRO A 159 -17.20 10.82 -2.92
C PRO A 159 -16.28 9.61 -3.04
N VAL A 160 -15.13 9.77 -3.71
CA VAL A 160 -14.13 8.70 -3.89
C VAL A 160 -13.51 8.27 -2.56
N VAL A 161 -13.20 9.22 -1.68
CA VAL A 161 -12.65 8.91 -0.34
C VAL A 161 -13.69 8.21 0.50
N VAL A 162 -14.92 8.74 0.52
CA VAL A 162 -16.03 8.14 1.26
C VAL A 162 -16.29 6.70 0.79
N ALA A 163 -16.33 6.45 -0.50
CA ALA A 163 -16.55 5.11 -1.05
C ALA A 163 -15.43 4.13 -0.66
N HIS A 164 -14.17 4.60 -0.63
CA HIS A 164 -13.06 3.77 -0.17
C HIS A 164 -13.14 3.48 1.32
N GLU A 165 -13.47 4.47 2.14
CA GLU A 165 -13.64 4.31 3.60
C GLU A 165 -14.82 3.39 3.95
N GLU A 166 -15.93 3.48 3.22
CA GLU A 166 -17.05 2.55 3.35
C GLU A 166 -16.60 1.12 3.04
N ARG A 167 -15.80 0.92 2.00
CA ARG A 167 -15.25 -0.39 1.66
C ARG A 167 -14.31 -0.94 2.74
N LEU A 168 -13.48 -0.08 3.35
CA LEU A 168 -12.65 -0.44 4.50
C LEU A 168 -13.50 -0.83 5.72
N ALA A 169 -14.53 -0.06 6.01
CA ALA A 169 -15.43 -0.30 7.13
C ALA A 169 -16.22 -1.61 7.00
N ASP A 170 -16.65 -1.94 5.79
CA ASP A 170 -17.33 -3.20 5.49
C ASP A 170 -16.38 -4.41 5.63
N ALA A 171 -15.12 -4.24 5.21
CA ALA A 171 -14.11 -5.29 5.24
C ALA A 171 -13.56 -5.55 6.65
N VAL A 172 -13.46 -4.51 7.49
CA VAL A 172 -12.92 -4.58 8.85
C VAL A 172 -14.03 -4.28 9.85
N PRO A 173 -14.79 -5.27 10.30
CA PRO A 173 -15.88 -5.07 11.24
C PRO A 173 -15.40 -4.39 12.53
N HIS A 174 -16.13 -3.37 12.97
CA HIS A 174 -15.87 -2.67 14.21
C HIS A 174 -17.20 -2.42 14.95
N GLY A 175 -17.15 -2.43 16.28
CA GLY A 175 -18.34 -2.20 17.07
C GLY A 175 -18.42 -3.12 18.31
N PRO A 176 -19.50 -3.06 19.08
CA PRO A 176 -19.67 -3.88 20.27
C PRO A 176 -19.61 -5.37 19.94
N GLY A 177 -18.70 -6.11 20.60
CA GLY A 177 -18.51 -7.54 20.39
C GLY A 177 -17.42 -7.92 19.37
N THR A 178 -16.84 -6.95 18.67
CA THR A 178 -15.67 -7.20 17.81
C THR A 178 -14.41 -7.33 18.67
N ARG A 179 -13.63 -8.39 18.43
CA ARG A 179 -12.30 -8.58 19.02
C ARG A 179 -11.24 -8.29 17.98
N THR A 180 -10.31 -7.41 18.30
CA THR A 180 -9.13 -7.13 17.49
C THR A 180 -7.90 -7.78 18.11
N GLU A 181 -7.12 -8.49 17.31
CA GLU A 181 -5.81 -9.02 17.69
C GLU A 181 -4.75 -8.38 16.77
N THR A 182 -3.62 -7.97 17.35
CA THR A 182 -2.51 -7.39 16.62
C THR A 182 -1.31 -8.32 16.67
N TYR A 183 -0.79 -8.68 15.52
CA TYR A 183 0.43 -9.47 15.37
C TYR A 183 1.49 -8.64 14.67
N VAL A 184 2.73 -8.73 15.14
CA VAL A 184 3.89 -8.05 14.54
C VAL A 184 4.87 -9.10 14.05
N TYR A 185 5.16 -9.06 12.75
CA TYR A 185 6.11 -9.97 12.11
C TYR A 185 7.32 -9.18 11.62
N GLN A 186 8.50 -9.72 11.85
CA GLN A 186 9.77 -9.15 11.36
C GLN A 186 10.44 -10.18 10.46
N GLY A 187 10.67 -9.80 9.21
CA GLY A 187 11.47 -10.59 8.30
C GLY A 187 12.95 -10.21 8.37
N ARG A 188 13.82 -11.18 8.07
CA ARG A 188 15.24 -10.96 7.83
C ARG A 188 15.57 -11.44 6.44
N GLU A 189 16.37 -10.66 5.73
CA GLU A 189 16.96 -11.14 4.48
C GLU A 189 17.92 -12.29 4.80
N GLU A 190 17.73 -13.44 4.15
CA GLU A 190 18.71 -14.52 4.12
C GLU A 190 19.72 -14.18 3.02
N HIS A 191 20.99 -14.05 3.40
CA HIS A 191 22.12 -13.77 2.52
C HIS A 191 22.70 -15.06 1.93
#